data_748c8d2f0028cb22cbee71df7000871f
#
_entry.id   748c8d2f0028cb22cbee71df7000871f
#
_cell.length_a   1.000
_cell.length_b   1.000
_cell.length_c   1.000
_cell.angle_alpha   90.00
_cell.angle_beta   90.00
_cell.angle_gamma   90.00
#
_symmetry.space_group_name_H-M   'P 1'
#
loop_
_entity.id
_entity.type
_entity.pdbx_description
1 polymer ?
#
loop_
_entity_poly.entity_id
_entity_poly.type
_entity_poly.pdbx_seq_one_letter_code
_entity_poly.pdbx_strand_id
1 'polypeptide(L)'
;MDKQKLNTDVTEDNLNHTFKNIFLLEKLFILEIKKIYEIEEGVTKINHYIMSIANRAISLNRGFVTLAESNNYQSAISLMRLQIDNCLRLYALSLHNSSGEFYERVLKGEHIRNLKDRDGNKMTDNYLVTKIDKIFPQFKSLYKKL
;
A
#
# COMPACT_ATOMS: atom_id res chain seq x y z
N MET A 1 8.17 6.21 -34.03
CA MET A 1 8.17 5.84 -32.59
C MET A 1 6.93 5.00 -32.36
N ASP A 2 7.14 3.68 -32.40
CA ASP A 2 6.06 2.70 -32.25
C ASP A 2 5.52 2.71 -30.82
N LYS A 3 4.23 3.06 -30.73
CA LYS A 3 3.45 2.77 -29.52
C LYS A 3 3.23 1.25 -29.49
N GLN A 4 4.07 0.53 -28.76
CA GLN A 4 3.74 -0.85 -28.39
C GLN A 4 2.39 -0.83 -27.67
N LYS A 5 1.34 -1.23 -28.39
CA LYS A 5 0.08 -1.64 -27.78
C LYS A 5 0.41 -2.83 -26.89
N LEU A 6 0.33 -2.62 -25.59
CA LEU A 6 0.27 -3.70 -24.63
C LEU A 6 -1.03 -4.45 -24.90
N ASN A 7 -0.94 -5.49 -25.73
CA ASN A 7 -2.06 -6.41 -25.95
C ASN A 7 -2.08 -7.32 -24.72
N THR A 8 -2.75 -6.90 -23.67
CA THR A 8 -2.99 -7.72 -22.50
C THR A 8 -4.28 -8.52 -22.73
N ASP A 9 -4.17 -9.57 -23.53
CA ASP A 9 -5.19 -10.61 -23.48
C ASP A 9 -5.14 -11.19 -22.07
N VAL A 10 -6.16 -10.90 -21.28
CA VAL A 10 -6.33 -11.46 -19.94
C VAL A 10 -6.74 -12.90 -20.13
N THR A 11 -5.76 -13.80 -20.16
CA THR A 11 -5.98 -15.25 -20.18
C THR A 11 -6.02 -15.76 -18.74
N GLU A 12 -6.71 -16.88 -18.52
CA GLU A 12 -6.77 -17.56 -17.21
C GLU A 12 -5.36 -17.86 -16.66
N ASP A 13 -4.44 -18.26 -17.54
CA ASP A 13 -3.04 -18.52 -17.17
C ASP A 13 -2.33 -17.25 -16.67
N ASN A 14 -2.57 -16.11 -17.29
CA ASN A 14 -1.99 -14.82 -16.86
C ASN A 14 -2.55 -14.37 -15.51
N LEU A 15 -3.82 -14.60 -15.24
CA LEU A 15 -4.45 -14.32 -13.95
C LEU A 15 -3.86 -15.22 -12.86
N ASN A 16 -3.78 -16.52 -13.09
CA ASN A 16 -3.20 -17.47 -12.14
C ASN A 16 -1.74 -17.16 -11.81
N HIS A 17 -0.96 -16.77 -12.82
CA HIS A 17 0.41 -16.32 -12.61
C HIS A 17 0.46 -15.03 -11.75
N THR A 18 -0.42 -14.08 -12.02
CA THR A 18 -0.53 -12.84 -11.24
C THR A 18 -0.89 -13.12 -9.79
N PHE A 19 -1.85 -14.01 -9.52
CA PHE A 19 -2.24 -14.37 -8.15
C PHE A 19 -1.10 -15.06 -7.40
N LYS A 20 -0.37 -15.98 -8.05
CA LYS A 20 0.85 -16.57 -7.46
C LYS A 20 1.88 -15.52 -7.07
N ASN A 21 2.08 -14.51 -7.92
CA ASN A 21 3.00 -13.40 -7.62
C ASN A 21 2.52 -12.56 -6.43
N ILE A 22 1.22 -12.29 -6.31
CA ILE A 22 0.64 -11.59 -5.15
C ILE A 22 0.95 -12.36 -3.86
N PHE A 23 0.74 -13.67 -3.82
CA PHE A 23 1.05 -14.49 -2.63
C PHE A 23 2.55 -14.59 -2.34
N LEU A 24 3.40 -14.60 -3.37
CA LEU A 24 4.84 -14.54 -3.18
C LEU A 24 5.27 -13.22 -2.55
N LEU A 25 4.77 -12.10 -3.05
CA LEU A 25 5.01 -10.77 -2.49
C LEU A 25 4.49 -10.65 -1.05
N GLU A 26 3.33 -11.25 -0.75
CA GLU A 26 2.80 -11.32 0.63
C GLU A 26 3.79 -12.03 1.56
N LYS A 27 4.35 -13.17 1.14
CA LYS A 27 5.36 -13.91 1.93
C LYS A 27 6.62 -13.07 2.17
N LEU A 28 7.13 -12.41 1.13
CA LEU A 28 8.29 -11.52 1.25
C LEU A 28 8.00 -10.36 2.20
N PHE A 29 6.83 -9.75 2.09
CA PHE A 29 6.40 -8.67 2.98
C PHE A 29 6.34 -9.11 4.45
N ILE A 30 5.79 -10.29 4.73
CA ILE A 30 5.76 -10.87 6.08
C ILE A 30 7.18 -11.09 6.61
N LEU A 31 8.11 -11.56 5.78
CA LEU A 31 9.50 -11.76 6.16
C LEU A 31 10.19 -10.43 6.52
N GLU A 32 9.97 -9.38 5.75
CA GLU A 32 10.52 -8.05 6.04
C GLU A 32 9.94 -7.48 7.35
N ILE A 33 8.64 -7.66 7.61
CA ILE A 33 8.03 -7.24 8.87
C ILE A 33 8.64 -8.00 10.06
N LYS A 34 8.88 -9.30 9.95
CA LYS A 34 9.53 -10.08 11.00
C LYS A 34 10.90 -9.52 11.37
N LYS A 35 11.71 -9.13 10.39
CA LYS A 35 13.02 -8.50 10.62
C LYS A 35 12.92 -7.23 11.47
N ILE A 36 11.89 -6.42 11.27
CA ILE A 36 11.65 -5.21 12.07
C ILE A 36 11.45 -5.57 13.55
N TYR A 37 10.74 -6.67 13.83
CA TYR A 37 10.54 -7.14 15.21
C TYR A 37 11.79 -7.75 15.86
N GLU A 38 12.65 -8.38 15.05
CA GLU A 38 13.89 -9.00 15.55
C GLU A 38 14.95 -7.95 15.90
N ILE A 39 14.93 -6.78 15.24
CA ILE A 39 15.89 -5.70 15.47
C ILE A 39 15.54 -4.87 16.71
N GLU A 40 14.26 -4.75 17.05
CA GLU A 40 13.80 -3.96 18.19
C GLU A 40 13.45 -4.88 19.37
N GLU A 41 14.10 -4.65 20.53
CA GLU A 41 13.74 -5.35 21.77
C GLU A 41 12.34 -4.92 22.25
N GLY A 42 11.31 -5.58 21.71
CA GLY A 42 9.92 -5.38 22.13
C GLY A 42 9.01 -4.73 21.06
N VAL A 43 7.70 -4.75 21.36
CA VAL A 43 6.67 -4.18 20.48
C VAL A 43 6.55 -2.68 20.73
N THR A 44 7.10 -1.89 19.83
CA THR A 44 6.95 -0.43 19.86
C THR A 44 5.58 0.01 19.32
N LYS A 45 5.16 1.24 19.63
CA LYS A 45 3.93 1.84 19.06
C LYS A 45 3.96 1.88 17.54
N ILE A 46 5.15 2.07 16.96
CA ILE A 46 5.35 2.09 15.51
C ILE A 46 5.16 0.70 14.92
N ASN A 47 5.71 -0.33 15.57
CA ASN A 47 5.53 -1.72 15.14
C ASN A 47 4.06 -2.09 15.12
N HIS A 48 3.30 -1.67 16.14
CA HIS A 48 1.85 -1.88 16.17
C HIS A 48 1.13 -1.21 14.99
N TYR A 49 1.52 0.03 14.63
CA TYR A 49 0.96 0.72 13.46
C TYR A 49 1.29 0.01 12.15
N ILE A 50 2.56 -0.32 11.92
CA ILE A 50 3.01 -1.04 10.73
C ILE A 50 2.27 -2.38 10.62
N MET A 51 2.14 -3.11 11.72
CA MET A 51 1.46 -4.40 11.78
C MET A 51 -0.03 -4.29 11.44
N SER A 52 -0.70 -3.25 11.92
CA SER A 52 -2.12 -3.03 11.61
C SER A 52 -2.34 -2.79 10.11
N ILE A 53 -1.47 -2.01 9.47
CA ILE A 53 -1.51 -1.78 8.02
C ILE A 53 -1.14 -3.05 7.25
N ALA A 54 -0.15 -3.81 7.73
CA ALA A 54 0.26 -5.07 7.13
C ALA A 54 -0.86 -6.12 7.13
N ASN A 55 -1.49 -6.32 8.28
CA ASN A 55 -2.63 -7.24 8.40
C ASN A 55 -3.79 -6.83 7.47
N ARG A 56 -4.08 -5.53 7.40
CA ARG A 56 -5.08 -5.00 6.46
C ARG A 56 -4.66 -5.26 5.02
N ALA A 57 -3.39 -5.04 4.65
CA ALA A 57 -2.89 -5.27 3.29
C ALA A 57 -3.01 -6.74 2.88
N ILE A 58 -2.64 -7.67 3.75
CA ILE A 58 -2.77 -9.12 3.52
C ILE A 58 -4.25 -9.49 3.31
N SER A 59 -5.14 -8.97 4.16
CA SER A 59 -6.58 -9.22 4.07
C SER A 59 -7.17 -8.69 2.76
N LEU A 60 -6.77 -7.50 2.33
CA LEU A 60 -7.21 -6.90 1.06
C LEU A 60 -6.70 -7.68 -0.16
N ASN A 61 -5.45 -8.14 -0.15
CA ASN A 61 -4.89 -8.96 -1.21
C ASN A 61 -5.65 -10.28 -1.37
N ARG A 62 -5.93 -10.98 -0.27
CA ARG A 62 -6.69 -12.23 -0.27
C ARG A 62 -8.12 -12.01 -0.74
N GLY A 63 -8.78 -10.97 -0.25
CA GLY A 63 -10.12 -10.58 -0.71
C GLY A 63 -10.13 -10.25 -2.20
N PHE A 64 -9.12 -9.54 -2.70
CA PHE A 64 -8.97 -9.24 -4.13
C PHE A 64 -8.91 -10.52 -4.97
N VAL A 65 -8.04 -11.47 -4.61
CA VAL A 65 -7.91 -12.74 -5.34
C VAL A 65 -9.23 -13.50 -5.32
N THR A 66 -9.86 -13.67 -4.16
CA THR A 66 -11.13 -14.39 -4.03
C THR A 66 -12.24 -13.78 -4.88
N LEU A 67 -12.36 -12.45 -4.89
CA LEU A 67 -13.36 -11.75 -5.70
C LEU A 67 -13.06 -11.85 -7.20
N ALA A 68 -11.79 -11.79 -7.59
CA ALA A 68 -11.39 -11.92 -8.97
C ALA A 68 -11.61 -13.35 -9.49
N GLU A 69 -11.30 -14.39 -8.70
CA GLU A 69 -11.58 -15.80 -9.02
C GLU A 69 -13.09 -16.07 -9.16
N SER A 70 -13.92 -15.35 -8.41
CA SER A 70 -15.38 -15.42 -8.55
C SER A 70 -15.96 -14.51 -9.66
N ASN A 71 -15.12 -13.94 -10.51
CA ASN A 71 -15.48 -12.97 -11.57
C ASN A 71 -16.14 -11.68 -11.06
N ASN A 72 -16.02 -11.35 -9.76
CA ASN A 72 -16.52 -10.11 -9.18
C ASN A 72 -15.48 -8.99 -9.26
N TYR A 73 -15.10 -8.62 -10.48
CA TYR A 73 -14.04 -7.66 -10.75
C TYR A 73 -14.34 -6.26 -10.22
N GLN A 74 -15.61 -5.84 -10.23
CA GLN A 74 -16.00 -4.54 -9.72
C GLN A 74 -15.68 -4.37 -8.23
N SER A 75 -15.99 -5.37 -7.43
CA SER A 75 -15.64 -5.38 -6.00
C SER A 75 -14.14 -5.56 -5.78
N ALA A 76 -13.48 -6.39 -6.59
CA ALA A 76 -12.03 -6.58 -6.53
C ALA A 76 -11.27 -5.25 -6.76
N ILE A 77 -11.64 -4.47 -7.77
CA ILE A 77 -11.04 -3.15 -8.06
C ILE A 77 -11.19 -2.20 -6.86
N SER A 78 -12.31 -2.24 -6.16
CA SER A 78 -12.50 -1.42 -4.95
C SER A 78 -11.49 -1.76 -3.86
N LEU A 79 -11.10 -3.04 -3.71
CA LEU A 79 -10.05 -3.44 -2.76
C LEU A 79 -8.66 -2.95 -3.19
N MET A 80 -8.38 -2.85 -4.48
CA MET A 80 -7.13 -2.24 -4.97
C MET A 80 -7.01 -0.76 -4.55
N ARG A 81 -8.12 -0.02 -4.58
CA ARG A 81 -8.14 1.37 -4.09
C ARG A 81 -7.77 1.46 -2.62
N LEU A 82 -8.31 0.57 -1.80
CA LEU A 82 -7.97 0.49 -0.37
C LEU A 82 -6.51 0.08 -0.15
N GLN A 83 -5.95 -0.75 -1.02
CA GLN A 83 -4.53 -1.14 -0.94
C GLN A 83 -3.59 0.03 -1.26
N ILE A 84 -3.95 0.86 -2.23
CA ILE A 84 -3.22 2.11 -2.50
C ILE A 84 -3.25 3.03 -1.27
N ASP A 85 -4.40 3.16 -0.60
CA ASP A 85 -4.51 3.93 0.64
C ASP A 85 -3.54 3.42 1.73
N ASN A 86 -3.36 2.10 1.87
CA ASN A 86 -2.35 1.53 2.75
C ASN A 86 -0.93 1.97 2.39
N CYS A 87 -0.58 1.97 1.10
CA CYS A 87 0.73 2.46 0.63
C CYS A 87 0.94 3.94 1.01
N LEU A 88 -0.08 4.78 0.81
CA LEU A 88 -0.01 6.19 1.18
C LEU A 88 0.21 6.38 2.69
N ARG A 89 -0.46 5.58 3.53
CA ARG A 89 -0.34 5.64 5.00
C ARG A 89 1.05 5.24 5.48
N LEU A 90 1.63 4.17 4.94
CA LEU A 90 3.01 3.77 5.26
C LEU A 90 4.03 4.79 4.78
N TYR A 91 3.83 5.33 3.59
CA TYR A 91 4.72 6.34 3.04
C TYR A 91 4.66 7.64 3.85
N ALA A 92 3.47 8.07 4.29
CA ALA A 92 3.33 9.23 5.15
C ALA A 92 4.09 9.09 6.47
N LEU A 93 4.05 7.88 7.09
CA LEU A 93 4.85 7.59 8.29
C LEU A 93 6.34 7.81 8.03
N SER A 94 6.87 7.37 6.88
CA SER A 94 8.29 7.53 6.53
C SER A 94 8.71 8.99 6.27
N LEU A 95 7.76 9.87 5.95
CA LEU A 95 8.02 11.30 5.70
C LEU A 95 7.94 12.17 6.94
N HIS A 96 7.27 11.72 8.00
CA HIS A 96 7.09 12.50 9.23
C HIS A 96 8.39 12.58 10.04
N ASN A 97 8.61 13.69 10.74
CA ASN A 97 9.81 13.90 11.57
C ASN A 97 9.94 12.92 12.73
N SER A 98 8.79 12.57 13.33
CA SER A 98 8.73 11.68 14.49
C SER A 98 7.64 10.64 14.26
N SER A 99 8.05 9.40 14.09
CA SER A 99 7.13 8.29 13.91
C SER A 99 6.25 8.04 15.14
N GLY A 100 6.78 8.30 16.34
CA GLY A 100 5.99 8.21 17.58
C GLY A 100 4.90 9.28 17.67
N GLU A 101 5.21 10.53 17.34
CA GLU A 101 4.21 11.61 17.27
C GLU A 101 3.17 11.35 16.17
N PHE A 102 3.61 10.90 15.00
CA PHE A 102 2.72 10.50 13.91
C PHE A 102 1.70 9.47 14.39
N TYR A 103 2.17 8.39 15.03
CA TYR A 103 1.31 7.35 15.55
C TYR A 103 0.28 7.88 16.56
N GLU A 104 0.72 8.69 17.54
CA GLU A 104 -0.15 9.26 18.57
C GLU A 104 -1.26 10.14 17.96
N ARG A 105 -0.93 10.94 16.95
CA ARG A 105 -1.89 11.82 16.28
C ARG A 105 -2.91 11.02 15.47
N VAL A 106 -2.44 10.01 14.71
CA VAL A 106 -3.33 9.12 13.95
C VAL A 106 -4.23 8.30 14.88
N LEU A 107 -3.70 7.81 16.00
CA LEU A 107 -4.48 7.07 17.00
C LEU A 107 -5.59 7.93 17.62
N LYS A 108 -5.36 9.22 17.80
CA LYS A 108 -6.38 10.19 18.25
C LYS A 108 -7.39 10.56 17.16
N GLY A 109 -7.32 9.94 15.97
CA GLY A 109 -8.24 10.16 14.87
C GLY A 109 -7.88 11.33 13.96
N GLU A 110 -6.67 11.90 14.09
CA GLU A 110 -6.26 12.97 13.18
C GLU A 110 -6.00 12.42 11.77
N HIS A 111 -6.55 13.11 10.77
CA HIS A 111 -6.35 12.70 9.39
C HIS A 111 -4.93 12.98 8.92
N ILE A 112 -4.30 12.03 8.24
CA ILE A 112 -2.93 12.15 7.71
C ILE A 112 -2.78 13.39 6.82
N ARG A 113 -3.80 13.77 6.06
CA ARG A 113 -3.79 14.99 5.22
C ARG A 113 -3.57 16.30 6.00
N ASN A 114 -3.79 16.30 7.31
CA ASN A 114 -3.58 17.45 8.18
C ASN A 114 -2.18 17.47 8.79
N LEU A 115 -1.50 16.32 8.78
CA LEU A 115 -0.12 16.20 9.24
C LEU A 115 0.85 16.79 8.24
N LYS A 116 2.02 17.18 8.72
CA LYS A 116 3.09 17.72 7.89
C LYS A 116 4.26 16.77 7.85
N ASP A 117 4.93 16.70 6.70
CA ASP A 117 6.21 16.03 6.58
C ASP A 117 7.34 16.86 7.24
N ARG A 118 8.57 16.31 7.18
CA ARG A 118 9.76 16.97 7.73
C ARG A 118 10.10 18.32 7.09
N ASP A 119 9.58 18.58 5.88
CA ASP A 119 9.78 19.82 5.13
C ASP A 119 8.63 20.82 5.35
N GLY A 120 7.65 20.49 6.20
CA GLY A 120 6.51 21.34 6.54
C GLY A 120 5.33 21.25 5.58
N ASN A 121 5.37 20.35 4.58
CA ASN A 121 4.29 20.19 3.61
C ASN A 121 3.17 19.31 4.16
N LYS A 122 1.91 19.68 3.90
CA LYS A 122 0.77 18.85 4.26
C LYS A 122 0.77 17.54 3.47
N MET A 123 0.57 16.41 4.15
CA MET A 123 0.58 15.08 3.56
C MET A 123 -0.78 14.69 2.97
N THR A 124 -1.29 15.53 2.04
CA THR A 124 -2.49 15.21 1.27
C THR A 124 -2.25 14.02 0.35
N ASP A 125 -3.31 13.32 -0.06
CA ASP A 125 -3.21 12.18 -0.99
C ASP A 125 -2.49 12.57 -2.28
N ASN A 126 -2.82 13.71 -2.87
CA ASN A 126 -2.16 14.18 -4.09
C ASN A 126 -0.67 14.46 -3.90
N TYR A 127 -0.29 14.98 -2.73
CA TYR A 127 1.12 15.19 -2.36
C TYR A 127 1.85 13.85 -2.25
N LEU A 128 1.31 12.91 -1.48
CA LEU A 128 1.89 11.58 -1.27
C LEU A 128 2.01 10.80 -2.59
N VAL A 129 0.94 10.77 -3.39
CA VAL A 129 0.93 10.15 -4.72
C VAL A 129 2.01 10.73 -5.62
N THR A 130 2.18 12.06 -5.62
CA THR A 130 3.20 12.72 -6.44
C THR A 130 4.63 12.40 -5.97
N LYS A 131 4.84 12.23 -4.66
CA LYS A 131 6.13 11.81 -4.10
C LYS A 131 6.43 10.34 -4.42
N ILE A 132 5.44 9.45 -4.27
CA ILE A 132 5.59 8.02 -4.58
C ILE A 132 5.85 7.81 -6.08
N ASP A 133 5.19 8.55 -6.96
CA ASP A 133 5.35 8.44 -8.41
C ASP A 133 6.78 8.73 -8.89
N LYS A 134 7.57 9.50 -8.11
CA LYS A 134 9.01 9.71 -8.36
C LYS A 134 9.84 8.46 -8.09
N ILE A 135 9.39 7.59 -7.18
CA ILE A 135 10.08 6.35 -6.78
C ILE A 135 9.59 5.19 -7.62
N PHE A 136 8.27 5.13 -7.83
CA PHE A 136 7.57 4.10 -8.60
C PHE A 136 6.79 4.76 -9.73
N PRO A 137 7.43 4.95 -10.91
CA PRO A 137 6.77 5.54 -12.07
C PRO A 137 5.49 4.80 -12.44
N GLN A 138 4.45 5.55 -12.85
CA GLN A 138 3.08 5.09 -13.12
C GLN A 138 2.15 4.95 -11.90
N PHE A 139 2.63 5.11 -10.67
CA PHE A 139 1.77 5.05 -9.47
C PHE A 139 0.64 6.09 -9.53
N LYS A 140 0.96 7.31 -9.96
CA LYS A 140 -0.03 8.39 -10.13
C LYS A 140 -1.07 8.07 -11.21
N SER A 141 -0.65 7.43 -12.29
CA SER A 141 -1.57 6.98 -13.35
C SER A 141 -2.53 5.91 -12.84
N LEU A 142 -2.01 4.93 -12.09
CA LEU A 142 -2.81 3.89 -11.44
C LEU A 142 -3.82 4.50 -10.46
N TYR A 143 -3.35 5.40 -9.57
CA TYR A 143 -4.20 6.09 -8.60
C TYR A 143 -5.40 6.81 -9.23
N LYS A 144 -5.22 7.39 -10.42
CA LYS A 144 -6.29 8.11 -11.14
C LYS A 144 -7.29 7.20 -11.84
N LYS A 145 -6.91 5.96 -12.13
CA LYS A 145 -7.76 4.99 -12.84
C LYS A 145 -8.67 4.20 -11.90
N LEU A 146 -8.31 4.15 -10.63
CA LEU A 146 -9.05 3.49 -9.55
C LEU A 146 -9.89 4.48 -8.74
#